data_87429212f18d3f2325a31b75f9e9e3b4
#
_entry.id   87429212f18d3f2325a31b75f9e9e3b4
#
_cell.length_a   1.000
_cell.length_b   1.000
_cell.length_c   1.000
_cell.angle_alpha   90.00
_cell.angle_beta   90.00
_cell.angle_gamma   90.00
#
_symmetry.space_group_name_H-M   'P 1'
#
loop_
_entity.id
_entity.type
_entity.pdbx_description
1 polymer ?
#
loop_
_entity_poly.entity_id
_entity_poly.type
_entity_poly.pdbx_seq_one_letter_code
_entity_poly.pdbx_strand_id
1 'polypeptide(L)'
;MPIGTVALISGGISFVSGLFGMSAAKAAEKKAADEKAAAQRSLDQLINDRQDVINPYEGVTNLSSMLSNPMASLGVATQAAEMQVEEADISLANTLDTVRATGASAGGATALAQAALQSKKGVSASIEAQEAQNEKLRAQGEQQLQQQKMSEAQRIQGAEAQGKQFVFGAQENRDTAQMDRLSAQISGAEQRESQAASDRTGALTGMVGGLTSIGTSYMSNYSPKKKK
;
A
#
# COMPACT_ATOMS: atom_id res chain seq x y z
N MET A 1 -42.17 8.83 6.34
CA MET A 1 -41.97 10.20 6.84
C MET A 1 -42.98 11.10 6.16
N PRO A 2 -43.98 11.64 6.86
CA PRO A 2 -44.97 12.45 6.20
C PRO A 2 -44.49 13.89 6.07
N ILE A 3 -44.52 14.38 4.84
CA ILE A 3 -44.33 15.76 4.47
C ILE A 3 -45.60 16.51 4.86
N GLY A 4 -45.50 17.38 5.88
CA GLY A 4 -46.60 18.20 6.31
C GLY A 4 -46.92 19.30 5.30
N THR A 5 -48.07 19.19 4.70
CA THR A 5 -48.72 20.20 3.85
C THR A 5 -49.03 21.45 4.70
N VAL A 6 -48.39 22.58 4.38
CA VAL A 6 -48.77 23.90 4.94
C VAL A 6 -49.90 24.46 4.08
N ALA A 7 -51.11 24.50 4.66
CA ALA A 7 -52.25 25.14 4.05
C ALA A 7 -52.08 26.66 4.06
N LEU A 8 -52.18 27.27 2.89
CA LEU A 8 -52.28 28.70 2.69
C LEU A 8 -53.67 29.20 3.18
N ILE A 9 -53.74 29.90 4.25
CA ILE A 9 -54.93 30.71 4.63
C ILE A 9 -54.60 32.16 4.23
N SER A 10 -55.15 32.56 3.09
CA SER A 10 -55.16 33.93 2.62
C SER A 10 -56.27 34.69 3.31
N GLY A 11 -55.94 35.73 4.09
CA GLY A 11 -56.96 36.65 4.59
C GLY A 11 -56.56 37.34 5.88
N GLY A 12 -55.93 38.49 5.81
CA GLY A 12 -56.07 39.57 6.74
C GLY A 12 -55.52 39.44 8.16
N ILE A 13 -54.20 39.30 8.33
CA ILE A 13 -53.50 39.73 9.56
C ILE A 13 -52.03 40.03 9.19
N SER A 14 -51.78 41.19 8.59
CA SER A 14 -50.44 41.56 8.12
C SER A 14 -49.56 42.20 9.16
N PHE A 15 -49.98 42.36 10.40
CA PHE A 15 -49.20 43.07 11.45
C PHE A 15 -48.56 42.18 12.52
N VAL A 16 -49.09 40.99 12.75
CA VAL A 16 -48.52 40.06 13.75
C VAL A 16 -47.46 39.16 13.11
N SER A 17 -47.51 38.97 11.80
CA SER A 17 -46.59 38.07 11.08
C SER A 17 -45.15 38.58 10.98
N GLY A 18 -44.89 39.90 11.06
CA GLY A 18 -43.52 40.43 10.97
C GLY A 18 -42.69 40.17 12.24
N LEU A 19 -43.32 40.25 13.42
CA LEU A 19 -42.65 40.00 14.71
C LEU A 19 -42.51 38.48 14.98
N PHE A 20 -43.51 37.67 14.61
CA PHE A 20 -43.42 36.24 14.72
C PHE A 20 -42.50 35.63 13.64
N GLY A 21 -42.40 36.23 12.46
CA GLY A 21 -41.46 35.84 11.40
C GLY A 21 -39.98 36.01 11.81
N MET A 22 -39.65 37.11 12.53
CA MET A 22 -38.29 37.36 13.00
C MET A 22 -37.87 36.38 14.11
N SER A 23 -38.77 36.01 15.00
CA SER A 23 -38.48 35.04 16.07
C SER A 23 -38.39 33.61 15.52
N ALA A 24 -39.19 33.25 14.56
CA ALA A 24 -39.15 31.96 13.85
C ALA A 24 -37.90 31.82 12.97
N ALA A 25 -37.50 32.92 12.30
CA ALA A 25 -36.27 32.96 11.51
C ALA A 25 -35.01 32.83 12.39
N LYS A 26 -34.96 33.50 13.53
CA LYS A 26 -33.85 33.33 14.51
C LYS A 26 -33.82 31.92 15.10
N ALA A 27 -34.97 31.30 15.38
CA ALA A 27 -35.03 29.95 15.90
C ALA A 27 -34.57 28.92 14.82
N ALA A 28 -34.95 29.14 13.56
CA ALA A 28 -34.50 28.31 12.43
C ALA A 28 -33.00 28.47 12.17
N GLU A 29 -32.46 29.71 12.25
CA GLU A 29 -31.04 30.00 12.11
C GLU A 29 -30.22 29.32 13.22
N LYS A 30 -30.67 29.41 14.47
CA LYS A 30 -30.04 28.73 15.60
C LYS A 30 -30.08 27.21 15.46
N LYS A 31 -31.24 26.66 15.09
CA LYS A 31 -31.37 25.20 14.83
C LYS A 31 -30.46 24.72 13.72
N ALA A 32 -30.35 25.46 12.62
CA ALA A 32 -29.43 25.14 11.52
C ALA A 32 -27.96 25.22 11.95
N ALA A 33 -27.61 26.19 12.80
CA ALA A 33 -26.26 26.31 13.35
C ALA A 33 -25.93 25.14 14.31
N ASP A 34 -26.88 24.75 15.17
CA ASP A 34 -26.73 23.62 16.09
C ASP A 34 -26.62 22.30 15.35
N GLU A 35 -27.42 22.09 14.31
CA GLU A 35 -27.34 20.91 13.42
C GLU A 35 -26.00 20.86 12.68
N LYS A 36 -25.49 22.01 12.19
CA LYS A 36 -24.18 22.11 11.55
C LYS A 36 -23.06 21.78 12.54
N ALA A 37 -23.12 22.33 13.76
CA ALA A 37 -22.14 22.04 14.78
C ALA A 37 -22.16 20.57 15.23
N ALA A 38 -23.34 19.95 15.29
CA ALA A 38 -23.47 18.52 15.58
C ALA A 38 -22.92 17.64 14.44
N ALA A 39 -23.21 18.00 13.19
CA ALA A 39 -22.67 17.29 12.02
C ALA A 39 -21.14 17.41 11.95
N GLN A 40 -20.59 18.58 12.24
CA GLN A 40 -19.13 18.76 12.31
C GLN A 40 -18.50 17.90 13.40
N ARG A 41 -19.05 17.90 14.62
CA ARG A 41 -18.52 17.03 15.70
C ARG A 41 -18.57 15.56 15.34
N SER A 42 -19.65 15.09 14.73
CA SER A 42 -19.76 13.71 14.26
C SER A 42 -18.75 13.38 13.17
N LEU A 43 -18.47 14.35 12.28
CA LEU A 43 -17.46 14.20 11.26
C LEU A 43 -16.05 14.13 11.87
N ASP A 44 -15.75 15.02 12.81
CA ASP A 44 -14.46 15.04 13.50
C ASP A 44 -14.23 13.74 14.31
N GLN A 45 -15.28 13.22 14.96
CA GLN A 45 -15.22 11.91 15.61
C GLN A 45 -14.93 10.78 14.61
N LEU A 46 -15.63 10.75 13.49
CA LEU A 46 -15.39 9.75 12.44
C LEU A 46 -13.98 9.84 11.84
N ILE A 47 -13.41 11.05 11.78
CA ILE A 47 -12.04 11.26 11.32
C ILE A 47 -11.04 10.73 12.35
N ASN A 48 -11.28 11.02 13.62
CA ASN A 48 -10.40 10.61 14.73
C ASN A 48 -10.48 9.11 15.04
N ASP A 49 -11.67 8.50 14.90
CA ASP A 49 -11.90 7.07 15.14
C ASP A 49 -11.52 6.20 13.91
N ARG A 50 -11.05 6.83 12.85
CA ARG A 50 -10.70 6.15 11.63
C ARG A 50 -9.47 5.28 11.82
N GLN A 51 -9.56 4.03 11.39
CA GLN A 51 -8.41 3.13 11.37
C GLN A 51 -7.30 3.67 10.43
N ASP A 52 -6.06 3.48 10.86
CA ASP A 52 -4.89 3.79 10.04
C ASP A 52 -4.90 2.99 8.74
N VAL A 53 -4.28 3.56 7.71
CA VAL A 53 -4.08 2.84 6.45
C VAL A 53 -2.99 1.81 6.67
N ILE A 54 -3.37 0.55 6.69
CA ILE A 54 -2.44 -0.56 6.83
C ILE A 54 -1.80 -0.83 5.47
N ASN A 55 -0.47 -0.85 5.43
CA ASN A 55 0.28 -1.26 4.26
C ASN A 55 0.23 -2.80 4.12
N PRO A 56 -0.43 -3.37 3.10
CA PRO A 56 -0.53 -4.83 2.95
C PRO A 56 0.82 -5.49 2.63
N TYR A 57 1.84 -4.70 2.26
CA TYR A 57 3.19 -5.18 1.92
C TYR A 57 4.21 -5.03 3.07
N GLU A 58 3.79 -4.54 4.24
CA GLU A 58 4.68 -4.32 5.39
C GLU A 58 5.26 -5.63 5.94
N GLY A 59 4.55 -6.75 5.76
CA GLY A 59 4.99 -8.08 6.18
C GLY A 59 5.90 -8.82 5.20
N VAL A 60 6.34 -8.19 4.10
CA VAL A 60 7.22 -8.83 3.12
C VAL A 60 8.63 -8.99 3.71
N THR A 61 9.04 -10.24 3.96
CA THR A 61 10.35 -10.58 4.51
C THR A 61 11.36 -10.86 3.41
N ASN A 62 12.63 -10.58 3.70
CA ASN A 62 13.75 -10.89 2.84
C ASN A 62 14.16 -12.36 3.00
N LEU A 63 14.07 -13.14 1.93
CA LEU A 63 14.41 -14.54 1.91
C LEU A 63 15.87 -14.82 1.45
N SER A 64 16.66 -13.78 1.22
CA SER A 64 18.05 -13.93 0.71
C SER A 64 18.95 -14.72 1.64
N SER A 65 18.69 -14.73 2.95
CA SER A 65 19.43 -15.54 3.93
C SER A 65 19.13 -17.05 3.84
N MET A 66 18.02 -17.44 3.23
CA MET A 66 17.64 -18.84 3.03
C MET A 66 18.21 -19.39 1.72
N LEU A 67 18.73 -18.53 0.85
CA LEU A 67 19.33 -18.94 -0.41
C LEU A 67 20.78 -19.39 -0.15
N SER A 68 21.11 -20.59 -0.61
CA SER A 68 22.44 -21.16 -0.49
C SER A 68 22.89 -21.76 -1.82
N ASN A 69 24.19 -21.85 -2.02
CA ASN A 69 24.77 -22.52 -3.17
C ASN A 69 24.83 -24.03 -2.90
N PRO A 70 24.03 -24.86 -3.54
CA PRO A 70 24.04 -26.32 -3.32
C PRO A 70 25.32 -26.95 -3.83
N MET A 71 26.06 -26.27 -4.72
CA MET A 71 27.34 -26.75 -5.27
C MET A 71 28.54 -26.42 -4.37
N ALA A 72 28.36 -25.66 -3.29
CA ALA A 72 29.46 -25.24 -2.42
C ALA A 72 30.16 -26.43 -1.71
N SER A 73 29.43 -27.52 -1.45
CA SER A 73 29.92 -28.70 -0.74
C SER A 73 30.43 -29.81 -1.67
N LEU A 74 30.54 -29.56 -2.97
CA LEU A 74 31.10 -30.56 -3.90
C LEU A 74 32.54 -30.86 -3.50
N GLY A 75 32.85 -32.11 -3.23
CA GLY A 75 34.17 -32.64 -2.96
C GLY A 75 34.67 -33.55 -4.07
N VAL A 76 35.96 -33.86 -4.05
CA VAL A 76 36.53 -34.88 -4.93
C VAL A 76 36.15 -36.27 -4.39
N ALA A 77 35.87 -37.21 -5.27
CA ALA A 77 35.57 -38.59 -4.91
C ALA A 77 36.91 -39.34 -4.61
N THR A 78 37.47 -39.05 -3.41
CA THR A 78 38.75 -39.62 -2.97
C THR A 78 38.69 -41.14 -2.83
N GLN A 79 37.57 -41.69 -2.44
CA GLN A 79 37.40 -43.12 -2.28
C GLN A 79 37.58 -43.91 -3.61
N ALA A 80 37.13 -43.35 -4.73
CA ALA A 80 37.37 -43.98 -6.04
C ALA A 80 38.87 -43.90 -6.44
N ALA A 81 39.56 -42.84 -6.10
CA ALA A 81 40.99 -42.65 -6.31
C ALA A 81 41.81 -43.60 -5.42
N GLU A 82 41.43 -43.78 -4.15
CA GLU A 82 42.06 -44.70 -3.22
C GLU A 82 41.93 -46.17 -3.71
N MET A 83 40.74 -46.57 -4.16
CA MET A 83 40.52 -47.88 -4.74
C MET A 83 41.38 -48.14 -5.99
N GLN A 84 41.53 -47.13 -6.86
CA GLN A 84 42.39 -47.23 -8.04
C GLN A 84 43.88 -47.38 -7.67
N VAL A 85 44.34 -46.67 -6.66
CA VAL A 85 45.72 -46.78 -6.14
C VAL A 85 45.92 -48.15 -5.54
N GLU A 86 45.01 -48.68 -4.72
CA GLU A 86 45.08 -49.98 -4.09
C GLU A 86 45.08 -51.12 -5.15
N GLU A 87 44.21 -51.01 -6.15
CA GLU A 87 44.16 -51.98 -7.24
C GLU A 87 45.47 -51.98 -8.08
N ALA A 88 46.02 -50.78 -8.31
CA ALA A 88 47.29 -50.65 -9.01
C ALA A 88 48.46 -51.22 -8.15
N ASP A 89 48.48 -51.00 -6.86
CA ASP A 89 49.50 -51.54 -5.93
C ASP A 89 49.41 -53.06 -5.80
N ILE A 90 48.20 -53.65 -5.76
CA ILE A 90 47.99 -55.12 -5.80
C ILE A 90 48.47 -55.71 -7.11
N SER A 91 48.09 -55.10 -8.23
CA SER A 91 48.56 -55.57 -9.56
C SER A 91 50.06 -55.52 -9.71
N LEU A 92 50.66 -54.47 -9.14
CA LEU A 92 52.12 -54.28 -9.13
C LEU A 92 52.81 -55.33 -8.29
N ALA A 93 52.30 -55.66 -7.08
CA ALA A 93 52.85 -56.69 -6.20
C ALA A 93 52.79 -58.09 -6.87
N ASN A 94 51.68 -58.42 -7.47
CA ASN A 94 51.53 -59.69 -8.21
C ASN A 94 52.47 -59.80 -9.41
N THR A 95 52.68 -58.72 -10.11
CA THR A 95 53.64 -58.65 -11.21
C THR A 95 55.08 -58.78 -10.75
N LEU A 96 55.42 -58.16 -9.63
CA LEU A 96 56.72 -58.24 -9.01
C LEU A 96 57.05 -59.67 -8.55
N ASP A 97 56.11 -60.36 -7.97
CA ASP A 97 56.28 -61.74 -7.57
C ASP A 97 56.47 -62.67 -8.78
N THR A 98 55.78 -62.42 -9.89
CA THR A 98 55.95 -63.16 -11.13
C THR A 98 57.35 -62.88 -11.73
N VAL A 99 57.81 -61.65 -11.74
CA VAL A 99 59.15 -61.27 -12.18
C VAL A 99 60.23 -61.92 -11.34
N ARG A 100 60.06 -62.01 -10.03
CA ARG A 100 60.98 -62.71 -9.13
C ARG A 100 60.99 -64.23 -9.39
N ALA A 101 59.85 -64.84 -9.56
CA ALA A 101 59.73 -66.26 -9.82
C ALA A 101 60.34 -66.69 -11.14
N THR A 102 60.30 -65.85 -12.16
CA THR A 102 60.85 -66.12 -13.51
C THR A 102 62.35 -65.80 -13.66
N GLY A 103 62.98 -65.20 -12.64
CA GLY A 103 64.39 -64.84 -12.67
C GLY A 103 64.73 -63.67 -13.62
N ALA A 104 63.71 -62.83 -13.90
CA ALA A 104 63.89 -61.70 -14.85
C ALA A 104 64.91 -60.71 -14.30
N SER A 105 65.75 -60.17 -15.20
CA SER A 105 66.81 -59.24 -14.91
C SER A 105 66.34 -57.89 -14.41
N ALA A 106 67.26 -57.04 -13.88
CA ALA A 106 67.05 -55.70 -13.36
C ALA A 106 66.16 -54.78 -14.29
N GLY A 107 66.12 -55.07 -15.58
CA GLY A 107 65.24 -54.35 -16.53
C GLY A 107 63.74 -54.50 -16.28
N GLY A 108 63.31 -55.68 -15.77
CA GLY A 108 61.89 -55.90 -15.42
C GLY A 108 61.40 -55.07 -14.26
N ALA A 109 62.25 -54.90 -13.23
CA ALA A 109 61.95 -54.07 -12.05
C ALA A 109 61.86 -52.59 -12.42
N THR A 110 62.70 -52.10 -13.33
CA THR A 110 62.63 -50.71 -13.81
C THR A 110 61.36 -50.43 -14.63
N ALA A 111 60.97 -51.35 -15.49
CA ALA A 111 59.71 -51.22 -16.25
C ALA A 111 58.49 -51.19 -15.34
N LEU A 112 58.49 -52.00 -14.28
CA LEU A 112 57.43 -52.07 -13.28
C LEU A 112 57.31 -50.78 -12.45
N ALA A 113 58.47 -50.23 -12.06
CA ALA A 113 58.52 -48.93 -11.34
C ALA A 113 57.99 -47.78 -12.24
N GLN A 114 58.30 -47.79 -13.52
CA GLN A 114 57.77 -46.81 -14.47
C GLN A 114 56.26 -46.97 -14.66
N ALA A 115 55.71 -48.20 -14.76
CA ALA A 115 54.29 -48.44 -14.85
C ALA A 115 53.52 -47.97 -13.61
N ALA A 116 54.13 -48.17 -12.39
CA ALA A 116 53.57 -47.67 -11.13
C ALA A 116 53.49 -46.12 -11.10
N LEU A 117 54.57 -45.48 -11.50
CA LEU A 117 54.63 -44.01 -11.60
C LEU A 117 53.58 -43.47 -12.59
N GLN A 118 53.38 -44.15 -13.70
CA GLN A 118 52.41 -43.75 -14.71
C GLN A 118 50.97 -43.94 -14.21
N SER A 119 50.70 -45.05 -13.50
CA SER A 119 49.38 -45.27 -12.86
C SER A 119 49.07 -44.18 -11.82
N LYS A 120 50.01 -43.87 -10.92
CA LYS A 120 49.83 -42.83 -9.91
C LYS A 120 49.65 -41.45 -10.55
N LYS A 121 50.37 -41.12 -11.62
CA LYS A 121 50.14 -39.89 -12.39
C LYS A 121 48.75 -39.85 -13.04
N GLY A 122 48.24 -40.96 -13.52
CA GLY A 122 46.90 -41.08 -14.08
C GLY A 122 45.82 -40.79 -13.04
N VAL A 123 45.96 -41.33 -11.82
CA VAL A 123 45.06 -41.05 -10.69
C VAL A 123 45.10 -39.57 -10.29
N SER A 124 46.31 -38.97 -10.16
CA SER A 124 46.46 -37.56 -9.84
C SER A 124 45.80 -36.68 -10.91
N ALA A 125 46.01 -36.97 -12.20
CA ALA A 125 45.39 -36.23 -13.29
C ALA A 125 43.82 -36.33 -13.27
N SER A 126 43.31 -37.50 -12.88
CA SER A 126 41.85 -37.70 -12.72
C SER A 126 41.29 -36.85 -11.54
N ILE A 127 42.01 -36.80 -10.42
CA ILE A 127 41.65 -35.98 -9.26
C ILE A 127 41.68 -34.47 -9.62
N GLU A 128 42.72 -34.02 -10.29
CA GLU A 128 42.84 -32.64 -10.76
C GLU A 128 41.70 -32.24 -11.72
N ALA A 129 41.35 -33.15 -12.64
CA ALA A 129 40.26 -32.92 -13.58
C ALA A 129 38.89 -32.81 -12.84
N GLN A 130 38.65 -33.67 -11.84
CA GLN A 130 37.44 -33.59 -11.01
C GLN A 130 37.39 -32.32 -10.20
N GLU A 131 38.54 -31.92 -9.61
CA GLU A 131 38.62 -30.69 -8.82
C GLU A 131 38.35 -29.44 -9.67
N ALA A 132 38.96 -29.36 -10.87
CA ALA A 132 38.67 -28.29 -11.81
C ALA A 132 37.20 -28.25 -12.25
N GLN A 133 36.59 -29.41 -12.43
CA GLN A 133 35.17 -29.48 -12.75
C GLN A 133 34.29 -29.06 -11.56
N ASN A 134 34.61 -29.47 -10.34
CA ASN A 134 33.91 -29.08 -9.14
C ASN A 134 34.04 -27.58 -8.88
N GLU A 135 35.22 -27.00 -9.10
CA GLU A 135 35.44 -25.57 -8.99
C GLU A 135 34.59 -24.77 -9.98
N LYS A 136 34.50 -25.25 -11.23
CA LYS A 136 33.61 -24.66 -12.22
C LYS A 136 32.13 -24.75 -11.83
N LEU A 137 31.69 -25.88 -11.29
CA LEU A 137 30.32 -26.05 -10.79
C LEU A 137 30.05 -25.15 -9.57
N ARG A 138 31.01 -25.01 -8.64
CA ARG A 138 30.90 -24.09 -7.50
C ARG A 138 30.73 -22.64 -7.97
N ALA A 139 31.56 -22.24 -8.97
CA ALA A 139 31.47 -20.88 -9.55
C ALA A 139 30.12 -20.64 -10.26
N GLN A 140 29.61 -21.63 -10.99
CA GLN A 140 28.27 -21.55 -11.59
C GLN A 140 27.16 -21.47 -10.55
N GLY A 141 27.26 -22.27 -9.49
CA GLY A 141 26.32 -22.22 -8.37
C GLY A 141 26.33 -20.86 -7.66
N GLU A 142 27.49 -20.25 -7.49
CA GLU A 142 27.62 -18.90 -6.92
C GLU A 142 26.98 -17.84 -7.83
N GLN A 143 27.20 -17.92 -9.14
CA GLN A 143 26.56 -17.02 -10.08
C GLN A 143 25.03 -17.13 -10.03
N GLN A 144 24.50 -18.35 -9.95
CA GLN A 144 23.07 -18.58 -9.81
C GLN A 144 22.54 -18.01 -8.47
N LEU A 145 23.26 -18.22 -7.39
CA LEU A 145 22.91 -17.66 -6.08
C LEU A 145 22.85 -16.11 -6.11
N GLN A 146 23.82 -15.46 -6.75
CA GLN A 146 23.82 -14.02 -6.93
C GLN A 146 22.61 -13.54 -7.75
N GLN A 147 22.26 -14.24 -8.82
CA GLN A 147 21.06 -13.92 -9.62
C GLN A 147 19.78 -14.05 -8.78
N GLN A 148 19.67 -15.11 -7.97
CA GLN A 148 18.52 -15.30 -7.10
C GLN A 148 18.44 -14.20 -6.02
N LYS A 149 19.56 -13.81 -5.42
CA LYS A 149 19.63 -12.70 -4.47
C LYS A 149 19.22 -11.37 -5.10
N MET A 150 19.64 -11.11 -6.34
CA MET A 150 19.23 -9.91 -7.07
C MET A 150 17.72 -9.91 -7.36
N SER A 151 17.16 -11.05 -7.79
CA SER A 151 15.73 -11.20 -8.02
C SER A 151 14.92 -10.98 -6.74
N GLU A 152 15.41 -11.49 -5.62
CA GLU A 152 14.80 -11.30 -4.31
C GLU A 152 14.83 -9.82 -3.88
N ALA A 153 15.96 -9.13 -4.09
CA ALA A 153 16.07 -7.71 -3.83
C ALA A 153 15.08 -6.89 -4.67
N GLN A 154 14.94 -7.23 -5.96
CA GLN A 154 13.95 -6.59 -6.83
C GLN A 154 12.52 -6.85 -6.38
N ARG A 155 12.21 -8.07 -5.92
CA ARG A 155 10.90 -8.42 -5.38
C ARG A 155 10.54 -7.56 -4.16
N ILE A 156 11.49 -7.38 -3.24
CA ILE A 156 11.30 -6.57 -2.04
C ILE A 156 11.13 -5.09 -2.41
N GLN A 157 11.99 -4.54 -3.26
CA GLN A 157 11.84 -3.16 -3.73
C GLN A 157 10.50 -2.93 -4.44
N GLY A 158 10.05 -3.88 -5.25
CA GLY A 158 8.74 -3.84 -5.88
C GLY A 158 7.60 -3.83 -4.86
N ALA A 159 7.67 -4.69 -3.86
CA ALA A 159 6.67 -4.76 -2.79
C ALA A 159 6.64 -3.46 -1.95
N GLU A 160 7.80 -2.92 -1.60
CA GLU A 160 7.89 -1.63 -0.88
C GLU A 160 7.31 -0.47 -1.69
N ALA A 161 7.61 -0.41 -3.00
CA ALA A 161 7.07 0.61 -3.89
C ALA A 161 5.55 0.51 -4.00
N GLN A 162 5.02 -0.70 -4.17
CA GLN A 162 3.58 -0.95 -4.21
C GLN A 162 2.91 -0.61 -2.87
N GLY A 163 3.56 -0.93 -1.76
CA GLY A 163 3.08 -0.57 -0.43
C GLY A 163 2.96 0.94 -0.24
N LYS A 164 3.99 1.69 -0.62
CA LYS A 164 3.98 3.16 -0.58
C LYS A 164 2.89 3.75 -1.47
N GLN A 165 2.73 3.24 -2.70
CA GLN A 165 1.67 3.67 -3.61
C GLN A 165 0.27 3.38 -3.07
N PHE A 166 0.08 2.21 -2.45
CA PHE A 166 -1.19 1.85 -1.84
C PHE A 166 -1.56 2.80 -0.69
N VAL A 167 -0.62 3.05 0.23
CA VAL A 167 -0.83 3.97 1.36
C VAL A 167 -1.11 5.39 0.86
N PHE A 168 -0.31 5.88 -0.08
CA PHE A 168 -0.50 7.20 -0.68
C PHE A 168 -1.86 7.33 -1.35
N GLY A 169 -2.24 6.38 -2.22
CA GLY A 169 -3.54 6.41 -2.90
C GLY A 169 -4.73 6.32 -1.93
N ALA A 170 -4.60 5.52 -0.87
CA ALA A 170 -5.65 5.44 0.15
C ALA A 170 -5.78 6.74 0.97
N GLN A 171 -4.67 7.42 1.27
CA GLN A 171 -4.66 8.72 1.93
C GLN A 171 -5.27 9.79 1.03
N GLU A 172 -4.84 9.88 -0.24
CA GLU A 172 -5.35 10.86 -1.19
C GLU A 172 -6.85 10.70 -1.44
N ASN A 173 -7.34 9.47 -1.56
CA ASN A 173 -8.79 9.21 -1.66
C ASN A 173 -9.55 9.67 -0.41
N ARG A 174 -8.96 9.53 0.77
CA ARG A 174 -9.54 10.03 2.03
C ARG A 174 -9.58 11.55 2.05
N ASP A 175 -8.50 12.20 1.67
CA ASP A 175 -8.38 13.65 1.67
C ASP A 175 -9.33 14.28 0.64
N THR A 176 -9.44 13.68 -0.54
CA THR A 176 -10.41 14.09 -1.57
C THR A 176 -11.84 13.99 -1.06
N ALA A 177 -12.20 12.86 -0.43
CA ALA A 177 -13.53 12.69 0.15
C ALA A 177 -13.83 13.70 1.28
N GLN A 178 -12.81 14.13 2.03
CA GLN A 178 -12.96 15.19 3.03
C GLN A 178 -13.16 16.56 2.39
N MET A 179 -12.36 16.89 1.36
CA MET A 179 -12.49 18.13 0.61
C MET A 179 -13.87 18.26 -0.04
N ASP A 180 -14.39 17.18 -0.63
CA ASP A 180 -15.72 17.14 -1.23
C ASP A 180 -16.83 17.42 -0.19
N ARG A 181 -16.70 16.84 1.00
CA ARG A 181 -17.65 17.08 2.09
C ARG A 181 -17.60 18.52 2.60
N LEU A 182 -16.39 19.07 2.75
CA LEU A 182 -16.19 20.46 3.16
C LEU A 182 -16.75 21.43 2.10
N SER A 183 -16.49 21.15 0.83
CA SER A 183 -17.03 21.94 -0.28
C SER A 183 -18.57 21.92 -0.30
N ALA A 184 -19.19 20.74 -0.11
CA ALA A 184 -20.62 20.62 0.00
C ALA A 184 -21.22 21.36 1.21
N GLN A 185 -20.52 21.37 2.35
CA GLN A 185 -20.93 22.12 3.54
C GLN A 185 -20.84 23.62 3.32
N ILE A 186 -19.76 24.12 2.69
CA ILE A 186 -19.58 25.53 2.35
C ILE A 186 -20.69 25.98 1.40
N SER A 187 -20.91 25.27 0.31
CA SER A 187 -21.94 25.58 -0.66
C SER A 187 -23.35 25.60 -0.04
N GLY A 188 -23.62 24.62 0.83
CA GLY A 188 -24.89 24.58 1.58
C GLY A 188 -25.05 25.71 2.59
N ALA A 189 -23.96 26.19 3.18
CA ALA A 189 -23.98 27.35 4.08
C ALA A 189 -24.21 28.66 3.31
N GLU A 190 -23.53 28.86 2.18
CA GLU A 190 -23.70 30.02 1.31
C GLU A 190 -25.12 30.14 0.76
N GLN A 191 -25.73 29.02 0.33
CA GLN A 191 -27.12 29.01 -0.11
C GLN A 191 -28.08 29.41 1.03
N ARG A 192 -27.87 28.95 2.26
CA ARG A 192 -28.71 29.32 3.40
C ARG A 192 -28.53 30.79 3.78
N GLU A 193 -27.29 31.30 3.71
CA GLU A 193 -27.01 32.71 3.98
C GLU A 193 -27.66 33.63 2.95
N SER A 194 -27.58 33.29 1.67
CA SER A 194 -28.24 34.04 0.59
C SER A 194 -29.77 34.00 0.73
N GLN A 195 -30.34 32.87 1.13
CA GLN A 195 -31.77 32.72 1.36
C GLN A 195 -32.22 33.50 2.59
N ALA A 196 -31.45 33.46 3.68
CA ALA A 196 -31.75 34.28 4.90
C ALA A 196 -31.65 35.78 4.61
N ALA A 197 -30.71 36.21 3.80
CA ALA A 197 -30.59 37.61 3.35
C ALA A 197 -31.79 38.01 2.46
N SER A 198 -32.23 37.15 1.56
CA SER A 198 -33.43 37.36 0.75
C SER A 198 -34.70 37.45 1.58
N ASP A 199 -34.85 36.54 2.56
CA ASP A 199 -36.00 36.52 3.46
C ASP A 199 -36.05 37.76 4.36
N ARG A 200 -34.90 38.26 4.84
CA ARG A 200 -34.79 39.52 5.56
C ARG A 200 -35.22 40.72 4.72
N THR A 201 -34.79 40.76 3.48
CA THR A 201 -35.15 41.84 2.55
C THR A 201 -36.64 41.77 2.23
N GLY A 202 -37.19 40.58 2.00
CA GLY A 202 -38.60 40.37 1.80
C GLY A 202 -39.45 40.79 3.02
N ALA A 203 -39.02 40.46 4.23
CA ALA A 203 -39.69 40.86 5.48
C ALA A 203 -39.66 42.35 5.68
N LEU A 204 -38.53 43.03 5.43
CA LEU A 204 -38.42 44.49 5.50
C LEU A 204 -39.33 45.17 4.45
N THR A 205 -39.33 44.71 3.24
CA THR A 205 -40.18 45.24 2.18
C THR A 205 -41.68 45.02 2.50
N GLY A 206 -42.05 43.87 3.04
CA GLY A 206 -43.38 43.61 3.56
C GLY A 206 -43.81 44.51 4.70
N MET A 207 -42.91 44.81 5.62
CA MET A 207 -43.19 45.79 6.73
C MET A 207 -43.37 47.19 6.18
N VAL A 208 -42.53 47.66 5.26
CA VAL A 208 -42.67 49.01 4.66
C VAL A 208 -43.98 49.07 3.83
N GLY A 209 -44.28 48.04 3.05
CA GLY A 209 -45.53 47.93 2.28
C GLY A 209 -46.78 47.91 3.18
N GLY A 210 -46.70 47.21 4.32
CA GLY A 210 -47.78 47.23 5.33
C GLY A 210 -48.01 48.58 5.97
N LEU A 211 -46.96 49.31 6.29
CA LEU A 211 -47.06 50.70 6.84
C LEU A 211 -47.65 51.67 5.84
N THR A 212 -47.23 51.59 4.57
CA THR A 212 -47.81 52.45 3.49
C THR A 212 -49.27 52.15 3.24
N SER A 213 -49.69 50.88 3.26
CA SER A 213 -51.12 50.49 3.10
C SER A 213 -52.04 50.96 4.22
N ILE A 214 -51.52 51.02 5.45
CA ILE A 214 -52.25 51.56 6.59
C ILE A 214 -52.36 53.10 6.48
N GLY A 215 -51.28 53.76 6.10
CA GLY A 215 -51.29 55.22 5.86
C GLY A 215 -52.29 55.62 4.81
N THR A 216 -52.36 54.90 3.72
CA THR A 216 -53.35 55.20 2.64
C THR A 216 -54.78 54.87 3.05
N SER A 217 -54.99 53.79 3.79
CA SER A 217 -56.36 53.44 4.32
C SER A 217 -56.88 54.51 5.32
N TYR A 218 -56.00 55.05 6.15
CA TYR A 218 -56.35 56.14 7.08
C TYR A 218 -56.67 57.43 6.37
N MET A 219 -55.92 57.80 5.34
CA MET A 219 -56.18 58.98 4.52
C MET A 219 -57.47 58.89 3.68
N SER A 220 -57.78 57.73 3.16
CA SER A 220 -59.03 57.55 2.37
C SER A 220 -60.31 57.60 3.19
N ASN A 221 -60.23 57.28 4.50
CA ASN A 221 -61.39 57.33 5.40
C ASN A 221 -61.57 58.69 6.13
N TYR A 222 -60.61 59.60 5.97
CA TYR A 222 -60.70 60.96 6.54
C TYR A 222 -61.40 61.91 5.59
N SER A 223 -62.74 61.94 5.65
CA SER A 223 -63.56 62.94 4.92
C SER A 223 -63.75 64.14 5.87
N PRO A 224 -63.22 65.35 5.58
CA PRO A 224 -63.45 66.49 6.43
C PRO A 224 -64.95 66.91 6.33
N LYS A 225 -65.64 66.83 7.48
CA LYS A 225 -66.99 67.39 7.58
C LYS A 225 -66.95 68.91 7.22
N LYS A 226 -67.57 69.28 6.14
CA LYS A 226 -67.87 70.64 5.76
C LYS A 226 -68.73 71.23 6.85
N LYS A 227 -68.25 72.24 7.66
CA LYS A 227 -69.08 73.09 8.49
C LYS A 227 -69.89 73.99 7.57
N LYS A 228 -71.27 73.94 7.74
CA LYS A 228 -72.18 74.94 7.22
C LYS A 228 -72.14 76.14 8.17
#